data_36ebffb7ac0dcde379ca3cfea7b4b078
#
_entry.id   36ebffb7ac0dcde379ca3cfea7b4b078
#
_cell.length_a   1.000
_cell.length_b   1.000
_cell.length_c   1.000
_cell.angle_alpha   90.00
_cell.angle_beta   90.00
_cell.angle_gamma   90.00
#
_symmetry.space_group_name_H-M   'P 1'
#
loop_
_entity.id
_entity.type
_entity.pdbx_description
1 polymer ?
#
loop_
_entity_poly.entity_id
_entity_poly.type
_entity_poly.pdbx_seq_one_letter_code
_entity_poly.pdbx_strand_id
1 'polypeptide(L)'
;MKQRALWSAVLIAVLAMSGCGSASGPKEADKGSNGGKLVVWDWKSGDATAASYIKKAKADFAKSHPDTTVEFVAQPFEQYYTLLGAAIQAGKGPDVMLFNGGGQIRDRVDSLVAIDEYIAGDKQRLAGWDAFGKAGKTYAAPVTLQGHPIYYNKALYKKAGLNPDSPPRTWTEFLANCAAIAKAGAKCFGQGNKEGIGIQFFMSGLGSGILTPKEYDDWIAGKRDWQAPGVKRLFQLWKEVSDAGLNTDGANSTAMFNDAFAQFQSGKAAHMIGLMSDIGHWKDFNEFLKPENVGVMIAPVVTDGATPSLPYDGGIGYAVAKWTKDPKLAADLVRSLTSTDALASFYADAGAIASDTTIDVSTAGPAVATIVADLKSGKPALHVALSSKTIDLMGRLSQQLISGSVTVDEALKQLAASDKPA
;
A
#
# COMPACT_ATOMS: atom_id res chain seq x y z
N MET A 1 45.31 -56.09 26.32
CA MET A 1 46.67 -55.56 26.02
C MET A 1 46.49 -54.05 25.79
N LYS A 2 46.76 -53.20 26.78
CA LYS A 2 47.91 -52.32 27.00
C LYS A 2 48.16 -51.48 25.72
N GLN A 3 48.04 -50.19 25.66
CA GLN A 3 48.72 -49.06 26.30
C GLN A 3 48.21 -47.80 25.56
N ARG A 4 48.24 -46.59 25.94
CA ARG A 4 48.77 -45.68 26.95
C ARG A 4 48.38 -44.27 26.49
N ALA A 5 47.97 -43.47 27.43
CA ALA A 5 47.75 -42.04 27.31
C ALA A 5 49.05 -41.29 27.01
N LEU A 6 48.95 -40.18 26.24
CA LEU A 6 49.93 -39.09 26.25
C LEU A 6 49.19 -37.75 26.19
N TRP A 7 49.33 -37.03 27.27
CA TRP A 7 48.96 -35.64 27.41
C TRP A 7 49.98 -34.77 26.69
N SER A 8 49.54 -33.83 25.88
CA SER A 8 50.37 -32.70 25.44
C SER A 8 49.62 -31.42 25.67
N ALA A 9 50.06 -30.66 26.65
CA ALA A 9 49.67 -29.29 26.92
C ALA A 9 50.22 -28.42 25.79
N VAL A 10 49.36 -27.63 25.13
CA VAL A 10 49.76 -26.57 24.22
C VAL A 10 49.34 -25.25 24.85
N LEU A 11 50.32 -24.43 25.13
CA LEU A 11 50.16 -23.02 25.52
C LEU A 11 49.42 -22.25 24.44
N ILE A 12 48.35 -21.56 24.83
CA ILE A 12 47.68 -20.56 23.99
C ILE A 12 48.40 -19.22 24.21
N ALA A 13 49.16 -18.81 23.22
CA ALA A 13 49.66 -17.44 23.11
C ALA A 13 48.50 -16.55 22.57
N VAL A 14 48.04 -15.63 23.41
CA VAL A 14 47.09 -14.57 23.01
C VAL A 14 47.86 -13.55 22.20
N LEU A 15 47.68 -13.58 20.88
CA LEU A 15 48.01 -12.46 19.98
C LEU A 15 46.78 -11.57 19.85
N ALA A 16 46.77 -10.43 20.51
CA ALA A 16 45.85 -9.35 20.25
C ALA A 16 46.19 -8.74 18.88
N MET A 17 45.43 -9.11 17.85
CA MET A 17 45.36 -8.34 16.59
C MET A 17 44.16 -7.42 16.64
N SER A 18 44.45 -6.14 16.87
CA SER A 18 43.54 -5.01 16.67
C SER A 18 43.25 -4.92 15.17
N GLY A 19 42.17 -5.58 14.73
CA GLY A 19 41.60 -5.43 13.40
C GLY A 19 40.37 -4.51 13.51
N CYS A 20 40.57 -3.21 13.24
CA CYS A 20 39.42 -2.30 12.95
C CYS A 20 38.75 -2.74 11.66
N GLY A 21 37.79 -3.65 11.78
CA GLY A 21 36.78 -3.89 10.78
C GLY A 21 35.58 -3.01 11.12
N SER A 22 35.42 -1.90 10.41
CA SER A 22 34.21 -1.04 10.50
C SER A 22 33.01 -1.82 10.01
N ALA A 23 32.35 -2.58 10.91
CA ALA A 23 30.95 -2.92 10.71
C ALA A 23 30.20 -1.60 10.83
N SER A 24 29.64 -1.10 9.72
CA SER A 24 28.69 -0.01 9.72
C SER A 24 27.43 -0.48 10.44
N GLY A 25 27.43 -0.34 11.75
CA GLY A 25 26.22 -0.37 12.57
C GLY A 25 25.27 0.74 12.12
N PRO A 26 23.98 0.68 12.46
CA PRO A 26 23.05 1.76 12.14
C PRO A 26 23.68 3.08 12.61
N LYS A 27 23.88 4.03 11.69
CA LYS A 27 24.33 5.38 12.05
C LYS A 27 23.38 5.90 13.13
N GLU A 28 23.90 6.20 14.30
CA GLU A 28 23.15 6.84 15.36
C GLU A 28 22.45 8.07 14.77
N ALA A 29 21.12 8.11 14.91
CA ALA A 29 20.36 9.29 14.56
C ALA A 29 20.82 10.40 15.50
N ASP A 30 21.49 11.39 14.95
CA ASP A 30 22.01 12.53 15.68
C ASP A 30 20.88 13.26 16.42
N LYS A 31 21.17 13.78 17.60
CA LYS A 31 20.21 14.52 18.42
C LYS A 31 19.60 15.64 17.58
N GLY A 32 18.27 15.66 17.45
CA GLY A 32 17.44 16.55 16.66
C GLY A 32 18.12 17.85 16.23
N SER A 33 17.92 18.24 14.96
CA SER A 33 18.70 19.21 14.21
C SER A 33 19.15 20.44 15.04
N ASN A 34 20.45 20.60 15.18
CA ASN A 34 21.00 21.91 15.46
C ASN A 34 20.92 22.72 14.17
N GLY A 35 20.20 23.82 14.18
CA GLY A 35 19.92 24.78 13.13
C GLY A 35 20.39 24.41 11.73
N GLY A 36 19.46 24.22 10.81
CA GLY A 36 19.75 24.02 9.39
C GLY A 36 19.79 22.58 8.86
N LYS A 37 19.33 21.56 9.60
CA LYS A 37 19.21 20.17 9.08
C LYS A 37 17.89 19.53 9.48
N LEU A 38 17.16 18.99 8.46
CA LEU A 38 16.00 18.13 8.63
C LEU A 38 16.32 16.72 8.10
N VAL A 39 15.88 15.69 8.83
CA VAL A 39 16.02 14.30 8.44
C VAL A 39 14.64 13.73 8.07
N VAL A 40 14.55 13.13 6.90
CA VAL A 40 13.33 12.47 6.40
C VAL A 40 13.56 10.97 6.33
N TRP A 41 12.64 10.18 6.90
CA TRP A 41 12.59 8.74 6.67
C TRP A 41 11.43 8.39 5.77
N ASP A 42 11.72 7.64 4.72
CA ASP A 42 10.76 7.08 3.81
C ASP A 42 11.28 5.77 3.19
N TRP A 43 10.46 5.13 2.35
CA TRP A 43 10.86 3.98 1.54
C TRP A 43 10.90 4.32 0.05
N LYS A 44 10.72 5.60 -0.32
CA LYS A 44 10.62 6.05 -1.71
C LYS A 44 11.88 6.74 -2.22
N SER A 45 12.60 7.45 -1.37
CA SER A 45 13.77 8.24 -1.78
C SER A 45 14.93 7.40 -2.33
N GLY A 46 14.90 6.07 -2.12
CA GLY A 46 15.82 5.11 -2.73
C GLY A 46 15.41 4.66 -4.14
N ASP A 47 14.18 4.90 -4.55
CA ASP A 47 13.66 4.46 -5.85
C ASP A 47 14.02 5.46 -6.95
N ALA A 48 14.50 4.95 -8.10
CA ALA A 48 14.82 5.79 -9.26
C ALA A 48 13.61 6.59 -9.76
N THR A 49 12.40 6.03 -9.67
CA THR A 49 11.14 6.66 -10.06
C THR A 49 10.70 7.80 -9.13
N ALA A 50 11.31 7.92 -7.94
CA ALA A 50 11.06 9.04 -7.03
C ALA A 50 12.16 10.12 -7.09
N ALA A 51 13.22 9.92 -7.87
CA ALA A 51 14.38 10.82 -7.88
C ALA A 51 14.02 12.26 -8.30
N SER A 52 13.22 12.43 -9.37
CA SER A 52 12.76 13.76 -9.83
C SER A 52 11.86 14.43 -8.81
N TYR A 53 10.97 13.67 -8.20
CA TYR A 53 10.05 14.12 -7.15
C TYR A 53 10.83 14.71 -5.97
N ILE A 54 11.77 13.95 -5.41
CA ILE A 54 12.59 14.37 -4.28
C ILE A 54 13.45 15.59 -4.65
N LYS A 55 14.05 15.60 -5.85
CA LYS A 55 14.84 16.72 -6.34
C LYS A 55 14.01 18.02 -6.42
N LYS A 56 12.80 17.94 -6.97
CA LYS A 56 11.91 19.13 -7.09
C LYS A 56 11.43 19.62 -5.73
N ALA A 57 11.02 18.70 -4.83
CA ALA A 57 10.63 19.05 -3.47
C ALA A 57 11.77 19.76 -2.70
N LYS A 58 13.00 19.23 -2.78
CA LYS A 58 14.18 19.89 -2.17
C LYS A 58 14.46 21.25 -2.77
N ALA A 59 14.36 21.40 -4.09
CA ALA A 59 14.59 22.67 -4.77
C ALA A 59 13.51 23.70 -4.41
N ASP A 60 12.27 23.28 -4.24
CA ASP A 60 11.18 24.15 -3.79
C ASP A 60 11.40 24.61 -2.35
N PHE A 61 11.71 23.70 -1.45
CA PHE A 61 12.02 24.01 -0.04
C PHE A 61 13.19 24.99 0.09
N ALA A 62 14.27 24.80 -0.68
CA ALA A 62 15.46 25.64 -0.63
C ALA A 62 15.21 27.10 -1.05
N LYS A 63 14.14 27.40 -1.80
CA LYS A 63 13.78 28.79 -2.13
C LYS A 63 13.47 29.63 -0.89
N SER A 64 12.84 29.04 0.10
CA SER A 64 12.44 29.71 1.36
C SER A 64 13.42 29.44 2.50
N HIS A 65 14.18 28.34 2.42
CA HIS A 65 15.08 27.86 3.47
C HIS A 65 16.46 27.48 2.91
N PRO A 66 17.21 28.43 2.28
CA PRO A 66 18.47 28.13 1.58
C PRO A 66 19.57 27.59 2.50
N ASP A 67 19.54 27.92 3.78
CA ASP A 67 20.54 27.51 4.76
C ASP A 67 20.20 26.20 5.46
N THR A 68 19.08 25.54 5.07
CA THR A 68 18.63 24.29 5.66
C THR A 68 18.98 23.09 4.77
N THR A 69 19.72 22.13 5.32
CA THR A 69 20.00 20.87 4.65
C THR A 69 18.87 19.86 4.89
N VAL A 70 18.41 19.19 3.84
CA VAL A 70 17.44 18.09 3.93
C VAL A 70 18.11 16.79 3.57
N GLU A 71 18.19 15.85 4.54
CA GLU A 71 18.70 14.50 4.36
C GLU A 71 17.54 13.50 4.26
N PHE A 72 17.47 12.75 3.15
CA PHE A 72 16.56 11.62 3.01
C PHE A 72 17.29 10.33 3.34
N VAL A 73 16.69 9.51 4.20
CA VAL A 73 17.18 8.20 4.60
C VAL A 73 16.15 7.17 4.17
N ALA A 74 16.39 6.57 2.99
CA ALA A 74 15.56 5.49 2.50
C ALA A 74 15.67 4.25 3.40
N GLN A 75 14.54 3.72 3.83
CA GLN A 75 14.44 2.51 4.63
C GLN A 75 13.76 1.41 3.81
N PRO A 76 14.18 0.13 3.94
CA PRO A 76 13.46 -0.97 3.31
C PRO A 76 12.00 -1.03 3.79
N PHE A 77 11.05 -1.14 2.87
CA PHE A 77 9.61 -1.11 3.19
C PHE A 77 9.23 -2.17 4.22
N GLU A 78 9.73 -3.39 4.10
CA GLU A 78 9.41 -4.52 4.99
C GLU A 78 9.86 -4.27 6.45
N GLN A 79 10.86 -3.40 6.66
CA GLN A 79 11.41 -3.07 7.98
C GLN A 79 10.98 -1.71 8.47
N TYR A 80 10.38 -0.89 7.60
CA TYR A 80 10.13 0.53 7.86
C TYR A 80 9.38 0.77 9.17
N TYR A 81 8.24 0.13 9.36
CA TYR A 81 7.42 0.34 10.56
C TYR A 81 8.03 -0.23 11.84
N THR A 82 8.90 -1.23 11.75
CA THR A 82 9.67 -1.74 12.88
C THR A 82 10.72 -0.71 13.31
N LEU A 83 11.47 -0.15 12.38
CA LEU A 83 12.47 0.89 12.63
C LEU A 83 11.82 2.16 13.16
N LEU A 84 10.70 2.56 12.54
CA LEU A 84 9.93 3.72 12.98
C LEU A 84 9.35 3.53 14.38
N GLY A 85 8.87 2.34 14.72
CA GLY A 85 8.41 1.99 16.07
C GLY A 85 9.51 2.16 17.12
N ALA A 86 10.74 1.74 16.82
CA ALA A 86 11.90 1.93 17.69
C ALA A 86 12.24 3.43 17.86
N ALA A 87 12.19 4.23 16.79
CA ALA A 87 12.41 5.68 16.84
C ALA A 87 11.35 6.38 17.70
N ILE A 88 10.08 6.00 17.56
CA ILE A 88 8.96 6.52 18.35
C ILE A 88 9.15 6.21 19.83
N GLN A 89 9.50 4.95 20.18
CA GLN A 89 9.76 4.57 21.59
C GLN A 89 10.96 5.32 22.20
N ALA A 90 11.97 5.60 21.38
CA ALA A 90 13.13 6.36 21.81
C ALA A 90 12.88 7.88 21.89
N GLY A 91 11.76 8.38 21.35
CA GLY A 91 11.46 9.81 21.26
C GLY A 91 12.48 10.60 20.43
N LYS A 92 13.15 9.92 19.48
CA LYS A 92 14.19 10.48 18.60
C LYS A 92 14.23 9.74 17.27
N GLY A 93 14.60 10.45 16.18
CA GLY A 93 14.67 9.87 14.84
C GLY A 93 14.50 10.96 13.79
N PRO A 94 13.79 10.68 12.70
CA PRO A 94 13.55 11.66 11.65
C PRO A 94 12.66 12.80 12.12
N ASP A 95 12.79 13.98 11.50
CA ASP A 95 11.89 15.12 11.69
C ASP A 95 10.61 14.95 10.88
N VAL A 96 10.71 14.33 9.71
CA VAL A 96 9.60 14.06 8.79
C VAL A 96 9.57 12.57 8.43
N MET A 97 8.37 11.98 8.41
CA MET A 97 8.16 10.55 8.22
C MET A 97 7.09 10.29 7.18
N LEU A 98 7.33 9.32 6.30
CA LEU A 98 6.33 8.82 5.35
C LEU A 98 5.41 7.80 6.02
N PHE A 99 4.11 7.88 5.78
CA PHE A 99 3.13 6.92 6.25
C PHE A 99 2.20 6.45 5.13
N ASN A 100 1.78 5.19 5.20
CA ASN A 100 0.54 4.79 4.56
C ASN A 100 -0.65 5.37 5.33
N GLY A 101 -1.68 5.76 4.61
CA GLY A 101 -2.93 6.21 5.20
C GLY A 101 -3.63 5.13 6.03
N GLY A 102 -4.56 5.52 6.89
CA GLY A 102 -5.34 4.61 7.70
C GLY A 102 -4.68 4.19 9.00
N GLY A 103 -4.74 2.91 9.35
CA GLY A 103 -4.27 2.37 10.64
C GLY A 103 -2.83 2.70 10.95
N GLN A 104 -1.94 2.65 9.94
CA GLN A 104 -0.51 2.89 10.16
C GLN A 104 -0.21 4.26 10.77
N ILE A 105 -0.88 5.31 10.31
CA ILE A 105 -0.69 6.64 10.91
C ILE A 105 -1.59 6.84 12.12
N ARG A 106 -2.86 6.40 12.10
CA ARG A 106 -3.80 6.62 13.21
C ARG A 106 -3.35 6.01 14.53
N ASP A 107 -2.65 4.87 14.48
CA ASP A 107 -2.11 4.20 15.67
C ASP A 107 -0.88 4.92 16.27
N ARG A 108 -0.36 5.95 15.58
CA ARG A 108 0.89 6.64 15.95
C ARG A 108 0.75 8.16 16.14
N VAL A 109 -0.48 8.70 16.09
CA VAL A 109 -0.71 10.15 16.15
C VAL A 109 -0.18 10.82 17.43
N ASP A 110 -0.03 10.08 18.54
CA ASP A 110 0.53 10.61 19.78
C ASP A 110 2.00 11.01 19.66
N SER A 111 2.69 10.50 18.62
CA SER A 111 4.08 10.81 18.29
C SER A 111 4.23 11.82 17.15
N LEU A 112 3.11 12.36 16.65
CA LEU A 112 3.05 13.27 15.51
C LEU A 112 2.52 14.64 15.91
N VAL A 113 2.93 15.65 15.15
CA VAL A 113 2.37 17.00 15.21
C VAL A 113 1.09 17.05 14.39
N ALA A 114 0.01 17.63 14.92
CA ALA A 114 -1.14 18.00 14.13
C ALA A 114 -0.76 19.17 13.21
N ILE A 115 -0.94 19.01 11.91
CA ILE A 115 -0.42 19.94 10.90
C ILE A 115 -1.47 20.89 10.31
N ASP A 116 -2.71 20.89 10.82
CA ASP A 116 -3.84 21.66 10.26
C ASP A 116 -3.53 23.13 10.03
N GLU A 117 -2.86 23.79 10.97
CA GLU A 117 -2.50 25.22 10.88
C GLU A 117 -1.44 25.51 9.81
N TYR A 118 -0.57 24.53 9.50
CA TYR A 118 0.51 24.68 8.53
C TYR A 118 0.06 24.43 7.08
N ILE A 119 -1.04 23.67 6.89
CA ILE A 119 -1.50 23.18 5.59
C ILE A 119 -2.84 23.79 5.13
N ALA A 120 -3.37 24.77 5.85
CA ALA A 120 -4.71 25.33 5.57
C ALA A 120 -4.89 25.76 4.11
N GLY A 121 -3.85 26.30 3.46
CA GLY A 121 -3.86 26.70 2.07
C GLY A 121 -3.85 25.55 1.05
N ASP A 122 -3.50 24.33 1.47
CA ASP A 122 -3.37 23.16 0.60
C ASP A 122 -4.61 22.26 0.63
N LYS A 123 -5.50 22.47 1.60
CA LYS A 123 -6.69 21.60 1.82
C LYS A 123 -7.62 21.51 0.62
N GLN A 124 -7.75 22.55 -0.18
CA GLN A 124 -8.62 22.54 -1.36
C GLN A 124 -7.97 21.90 -2.59
N ARG A 125 -6.64 21.93 -2.65
CA ARG A 125 -5.87 21.41 -3.78
C ARG A 125 -5.63 19.90 -3.68
N LEU A 126 -5.40 19.39 -2.47
CA LEU A 126 -5.10 17.99 -2.23
C LEU A 126 -6.36 17.22 -1.80
N ALA A 127 -6.47 15.98 -2.25
CA ALA A 127 -7.48 15.01 -1.83
C ALA A 127 -6.87 13.89 -0.96
N GLY A 128 -7.72 13.08 -0.30
CA GLY A 128 -7.27 11.94 0.50
C GLY A 128 -6.90 12.27 1.96
N TRP A 129 -7.32 13.42 2.47
CA TRP A 129 -7.01 13.86 3.83
C TRP A 129 -7.53 12.95 4.94
N ASP A 130 -8.68 12.30 4.71
CA ASP A 130 -9.36 11.47 5.73
C ASP A 130 -8.51 10.27 6.17
N ALA A 131 -7.66 9.75 5.28
CA ALA A 131 -6.72 8.69 5.59
C ALA A 131 -5.67 9.07 6.65
N PHE A 132 -5.41 10.37 6.80
CA PHE A 132 -4.38 10.94 7.69
C PHE A 132 -4.96 11.70 8.87
N GLY A 133 -6.28 11.59 9.08
CA GLY A 133 -7.01 12.24 10.16
C GLY A 133 -7.31 11.33 11.34
N LYS A 134 -7.36 11.92 12.55
CA LYS A 134 -7.91 11.30 13.78
C LYS A 134 -8.46 12.37 14.69
N ALA A 135 -9.68 12.13 15.22
CA ALA A 135 -10.35 13.04 16.18
C ALA A 135 -10.42 14.51 15.70
N GLY A 136 -10.70 14.71 14.41
CA GLY A 136 -10.85 16.04 13.80
C GLY A 136 -9.54 16.78 13.52
N LYS A 137 -8.38 16.14 13.71
CA LYS A 137 -7.05 16.70 13.40
C LYS A 137 -6.39 15.95 12.28
N THR A 138 -5.56 16.64 11.51
CA THR A 138 -4.76 16.09 10.40
C THR A 138 -3.31 15.93 10.83
N TYR A 139 -2.69 14.80 10.51
CA TYR A 139 -1.33 14.46 10.97
C TYR A 139 -0.33 14.24 9.84
N ALA A 140 -0.78 14.08 8.60
CA ALA A 140 0.10 14.06 7.43
C ALA A 140 -0.55 14.74 6.22
N ALA A 141 0.26 15.29 5.34
CA ALA A 141 -0.20 15.79 4.05
C ALA A 141 -0.14 14.67 3.01
N PRO A 142 -1.25 14.39 2.30
CA PRO A 142 -1.29 13.33 1.31
C PRO A 142 -0.41 13.65 0.09
N VAL A 143 0.37 12.67 -0.35
CA VAL A 143 1.20 12.73 -1.56
C VAL A 143 0.47 12.06 -2.72
N THR A 144 -0.14 10.92 -2.47
CA THR A 144 -0.84 10.13 -3.48
C THR A 144 -2.24 9.71 -3.02
N LEU A 145 -3.07 9.36 -4.00
CA LEU A 145 -4.30 8.63 -3.76
C LEU A 145 -4.05 7.13 -3.91
N GLN A 146 -4.64 6.32 -3.07
CA GLN A 146 -4.60 4.88 -3.12
C GLN A 146 -5.97 4.31 -3.44
N GLY A 147 -6.01 3.38 -4.37
CA GLY A 147 -7.17 2.57 -4.70
C GLY A 147 -6.72 1.24 -5.28
N HIS A 148 -7.65 0.33 -5.42
CA HIS A 148 -7.40 -1.03 -5.87
C HIS A 148 -8.25 -1.32 -7.12
N PRO A 149 -7.92 -0.71 -8.27
CA PRO A 149 -8.62 -1.00 -9.52
C PRO A 149 -8.38 -2.47 -9.92
N ILE A 150 -9.38 -3.06 -10.54
CA ILE A 150 -9.24 -4.38 -11.15
C ILE A 150 -8.79 -4.16 -12.59
N TYR A 151 -7.52 -4.43 -12.86
CA TYR A 151 -6.99 -4.44 -14.22
C TYR A 151 -7.36 -5.73 -14.92
N TYR A 152 -7.62 -5.66 -16.23
CA TYR A 152 -7.82 -6.85 -17.03
C TYR A 152 -7.11 -6.76 -18.38
N ASN A 153 -6.70 -7.92 -18.89
CA ASN A 153 -5.96 -8.06 -20.15
C ASN A 153 -6.93 -8.24 -21.30
N LYS A 154 -7.16 -7.17 -22.08
CA LYS A 154 -8.05 -7.15 -23.25
C LYS A 154 -7.61 -8.12 -24.36
N ALA A 155 -6.31 -8.39 -24.50
CA ALA A 155 -5.83 -9.35 -25.48
C ALA A 155 -6.24 -10.79 -25.09
N LEU A 156 -6.21 -11.14 -23.80
CA LEU A 156 -6.72 -12.43 -23.32
C LEU A 156 -8.24 -12.55 -23.48
N TYR A 157 -8.98 -11.46 -23.27
CA TYR A 157 -10.42 -11.43 -23.55
C TYR A 157 -10.70 -11.75 -25.01
N LYS A 158 -10.02 -11.06 -25.95
CA LYS A 158 -10.14 -11.35 -27.39
C LYS A 158 -9.79 -12.81 -27.71
N LYS A 159 -8.69 -13.33 -27.16
CA LYS A 159 -8.26 -14.71 -27.34
C LYS A 159 -9.30 -15.72 -26.82
N ALA A 160 -10.01 -15.38 -25.74
CA ALA A 160 -11.07 -16.19 -25.16
C ALA A 160 -12.44 -16.04 -25.86
N GLY A 161 -12.54 -15.21 -26.90
CA GLY A 161 -13.80 -14.92 -27.61
C GLY A 161 -14.74 -13.98 -26.84
N LEU A 162 -14.21 -13.25 -25.85
CA LEU A 162 -14.95 -12.27 -25.05
C LEU A 162 -14.84 -10.87 -25.66
N ASN A 163 -15.84 -10.01 -25.38
CA ASN A 163 -15.75 -8.61 -25.76
C ASN A 163 -14.78 -7.86 -24.80
N PRO A 164 -13.63 -7.33 -25.31
CA PRO A 164 -12.65 -6.66 -24.49
C PRO A 164 -13.09 -5.29 -23.96
N ASP A 165 -14.17 -4.71 -24.53
CA ASP A 165 -14.65 -3.38 -24.14
C ASP A 165 -15.94 -3.45 -23.29
N SER A 166 -16.35 -4.67 -22.92
CA SER A 166 -17.49 -4.93 -22.05
C SER A 166 -17.07 -5.87 -20.91
N PRO A 167 -16.38 -5.36 -19.89
CA PRO A 167 -16.03 -6.17 -18.72
C PRO A 167 -17.29 -6.62 -17.96
N PRO A 168 -17.22 -7.74 -17.23
CA PRO A 168 -18.37 -8.30 -16.51
C PRO A 168 -18.87 -7.35 -15.44
N ARG A 169 -20.17 -7.23 -15.31
CA ARG A 169 -20.85 -6.37 -14.30
C ARG A 169 -21.37 -7.15 -13.11
N THR A 170 -21.57 -8.46 -13.28
CA THR A 170 -22.03 -9.37 -12.20
C THR A 170 -20.99 -10.45 -11.95
N TRP A 171 -21.01 -11.05 -10.78
CA TRP A 171 -20.13 -12.15 -10.43
C TRP A 171 -20.38 -13.37 -11.30
N THR A 172 -21.62 -13.63 -11.71
CA THR A 172 -21.95 -14.71 -12.63
C THR A 172 -21.31 -14.52 -14.00
N GLU A 173 -21.37 -13.32 -14.56
CA GLU A 173 -20.67 -12.97 -15.81
C GLU A 173 -19.16 -13.10 -15.65
N PHE A 174 -18.62 -12.65 -14.50
CA PHE A 174 -17.20 -12.75 -14.19
C PHE A 174 -16.73 -14.22 -14.21
N LEU A 175 -17.46 -15.13 -13.55
CA LEU A 175 -17.14 -16.56 -13.56
C LEU A 175 -17.27 -17.19 -14.95
N ALA A 176 -18.25 -16.77 -15.75
CA ALA A 176 -18.38 -17.21 -17.13
C ALA A 176 -17.17 -16.78 -17.97
N ASN A 177 -16.71 -15.55 -17.78
CA ASN A 177 -15.49 -15.05 -18.43
C ASN A 177 -14.25 -15.81 -17.95
N CYS A 178 -14.12 -16.11 -16.66
CA CYS A 178 -13.03 -16.94 -16.12
C CYS A 178 -12.98 -18.32 -16.78
N ALA A 179 -14.15 -18.95 -16.98
CA ALA A 179 -14.24 -20.25 -17.66
C ALA A 179 -13.79 -20.19 -19.13
N ALA A 180 -14.13 -19.11 -19.84
CA ALA A 180 -13.67 -18.89 -21.22
C ALA A 180 -12.15 -18.63 -21.27
N ILE A 181 -11.64 -17.82 -20.35
CA ILE A 181 -10.21 -17.51 -20.20
C ILE A 181 -9.41 -18.77 -19.88
N ALA A 182 -9.91 -19.65 -19.01
CA ALA A 182 -9.26 -20.91 -18.70
C ALA A 182 -9.14 -21.82 -19.93
N LYS A 183 -10.17 -21.89 -20.78
CA LYS A 183 -10.13 -22.61 -22.06
C LYS A 183 -9.11 -22.02 -23.05
N ALA A 184 -8.84 -20.72 -22.94
CA ALA A 184 -7.82 -20.03 -23.73
C ALA A 184 -6.39 -20.18 -23.12
N GLY A 185 -6.24 -20.91 -22.00
CA GLY A 185 -4.95 -21.26 -21.41
C GLY A 185 -4.39 -20.25 -20.42
N ALA A 186 -5.23 -19.38 -19.79
CA ALA A 186 -4.82 -18.45 -18.76
C ALA A 186 -5.63 -18.64 -17.47
N LYS A 187 -5.09 -18.20 -16.32
CA LYS A 187 -5.81 -18.15 -15.05
C LYS A 187 -6.69 -16.90 -15.00
N CYS A 188 -7.71 -16.94 -14.17
CA CYS A 188 -8.61 -15.81 -14.01
C CYS A 188 -7.95 -14.65 -13.28
N PHE A 189 -7.36 -14.91 -12.11
CA PHE A 189 -6.68 -13.91 -11.28
C PHE A 189 -5.18 -14.17 -11.12
N GLY A 190 -4.38 -13.10 -11.24
CA GLY A 190 -3.04 -13.05 -10.67
C GLY A 190 -3.15 -12.77 -9.17
N GLN A 191 -2.67 -13.70 -8.34
CA GLN A 191 -2.81 -13.58 -6.88
C GLN A 191 -1.50 -13.87 -6.17
N GLY A 192 -1.03 -12.91 -5.37
CA GLY A 192 0.04 -13.08 -4.40
C GLY A 192 -0.48 -12.89 -2.97
N ASN A 193 -0.05 -13.74 -2.05
CA ASN A 193 -0.44 -13.65 -0.63
C ASN A 193 0.68 -14.12 0.32
N LYS A 194 1.92 -14.18 -0.16
CA LYS A 194 3.08 -14.56 0.65
C LYS A 194 3.26 -13.65 1.87
N GLU A 195 3.03 -12.35 1.69
CA GLU A 195 3.11 -11.34 2.74
C GLU A 195 1.77 -11.17 3.50
N GLY A 196 0.73 -11.94 3.15
CA GLY A 196 -0.62 -11.76 3.71
C GLY A 196 -1.35 -10.52 3.21
N ILE A 197 -0.80 -9.80 2.22
CA ILE A 197 -1.37 -8.54 1.73
C ILE A 197 -2.48 -8.75 0.69
N GLY A 198 -2.55 -9.93 0.07
CA GLY A 198 -3.50 -10.23 -0.99
C GLY A 198 -4.96 -10.02 -0.59
N ILE A 199 -5.31 -10.36 0.65
CA ILE A 199 -6.68 -10.15 1.18
C ILE A 199 -7.05 -8.66 1.28
N GLN A 200 -6.08 -7.76 1.53
CA GLN A 200 -6.33 -6.32 1.56
C GLN A 200 -6.71 -5.81 0.17
N PHE A 201 -6.00 -6.25 -0.86
CA PHE A 201 -6.32 -5.97 -2.26
C PHE A 201 -7.70 -6.50 -2.64
N PHE A 202 -7.98 -7.74 -2.28
CA PHE A 202 -9.26 -8.39 -2.55
C PHE A 202 -10.43 -7.68 -1.86
N MET A 203 -10.29 -7.39 -0.57
CA MET A 203 -11.27 -6.64 0.23
C MET A 203 -11.53 -5.25 -0.38
N SER A 204 -10.49 -4.56 -0.81
CA SER A 204 -10.62 -3.21 -1.37
C SER A 204 -11.14 -3.24 -2.81
N GLY A 205 -10.61 -4.12 -3.67
CA GLY A 205 -11.01 -4.18 -5.07
C GLY A 205 -12.43 -4.73 -5.28
N LEU A 206 -12.89 -5.66 -4.44
CA LEU A 206 -14.19 -6.34 -4.61
C LEU A 206 -15.25 -5.95 -3.57
N GLY A 207 -14.85 -5.34 -2.46
CA GLY A 207 -15.75 -5.10 -1.32
C GLY A 207 -17.00 -4.30 -1.66
N SER A 208 -16.91 -3.32 -2.56
CA SER A 208 -18.07 -2.51 -2.99
C SER A 208 -19.11 -3.30 -3.79
N GLY A 209 -18.71 -4.40 -4.43
CA GLY A 209 -19.62 -5.33 -5.10
C GLY A 209 -20.20 -6.41 -4.18
N ILE A 210 -19.64 -6.55 -2.96
CA ILE A 210 -19.99 -7.62 -2.01
C ILE A 210 -20.85 -7.09 -0.85
N LEU A 211 -20.42 -5.99 -0.22
CA LEU A 211 -21.13 -5.38 0.89
C LEU A 211 -22.30 -4.55 0.37
N THR A 212 -23.43 -4.63 1.08
CA THR A 212 -24.53 -3.67 0.85
C THR A 212 -24.07 -2.24 1.20
N PRO A 213 -24.69 -1.18 0.67
CA PRO A 213 -24.35 0.20 1.02
C PRO A 213 -24.33 0.47 2.52
N LYS A 214 -25.29 -0.10 3.25
CA LYS A 214 -25.36 0.04 4.71
C LYS A 214 -24.19 -0.63 5.41
N GLU A 215 -23.83 -1.87 5.04
CA GLU A 215 -22.68 -2.58 5.63
C GLU A 215 -21.38 -1.82 5.34
N TYR A 216 -21.25 -1.29 4.13
CA TYR A 216 -20.06 -0.51 3.74
C TYR A 216 -19.95 0.78 4.56
N ASP A 217 -21.03 1.55 4.67
CA ASP A 217 -21.04 2.81 5.40
C ASP A 217 -20.85 2.60 6.91
N ASP A 218 -21.47 1.57 7.50
CA ASP A 218 -21.24 1.19 8.90
C ASP A 218 -19.81 0.76 9.15
N TRP A 219 -19.19 0.03 8.21
CA TRP A 219 -17.78 -0.39 8.29
C TRP A 219 -16.85 0.82 8.34
N ILE A 220 -17.01 1.76 7.42
CA ILE A 220 -16.17 2.97 7.36
C ILE A 220 -16.40 3.85 8.58
N ALA A 221 -17.65 3.93 9.07
CA ALA A 221 -18.00 4.68 10.29
C ALA A 221 -17.51 4.05 11.59
N GLY A 222 -16.77 2.92 11.53
CA GLY A 222 -16.25 2.22 12.70
C GLY A 222 -17.27 1.33 13.42
N LYS A 223 -18.49 1.17 12.88
CA LYS A 223 -19.54 0.26 13.37
C LYS A 223 -19.41 -1.12 12.74
N ARG A 224 -18.19 -1.65 12.72
CA ARG A 224 -17.85 -2.89 12.01
C ARG A 224 -18.47 -4.12 12.68
N ASP A 225 -19.27 -4.85 11.92
CA ASP A 225 -19.76 -6.18 12.30
C ASP A 225 -19.09 -7.25 11.43
N TRP A 226 -18.13 -7.96 12.02
CA TRP A 226 -17.43 -9.06 11.36
C TRP A 226 -18.32 -10.27 11.05
N GLN A 227 -19.52 -10.33 11.62
CA GLN A 227 -20.53 -11.36 11.34
C GLN A 227 -21.59 -10.90 10.32
N ALA A 228 -21.50 -9.67 9.84
CA ALA A 228 -22.41 -9.18 8.82
C ALA A 228 -22.37 -10.05 7.55
N PRO A 229 -23.52 -10.31 6.89
CA PRO A 229 -23.57 -11.21 5.74
C PRO A 229 -22.60 -10.87 4.61
N GLY A 230 -22.46 -9.58 4.27
CA GLY A 230 -21.52 -9.13 3.24
C GLY A 230 -20.08 -9.35 3.64
N VAL A 231 -19.70 -9.09 4.90
CA VAL A 231 -18.35 -9.35 5.41
C VAL A 231 -18.04 -10.85 5.38
N LYS A 232 -18.96 -11.68 5.84
CA LYS A 232 -18.82 -13.14 5.77
C LYS A 232 -18.68 -13.59 4.31
N ARG A 233 -19.49 -13.06 3.40
CA ARG A 233 -19.42 -13.37 1.97
C ARG A 233 -18.07 -13.02 1.35
N LEU A 234 -17.46 -11.91 1.76
CA LEU A 234 -16.14 -11.51 1.29
C LEU A 234 -15.07 -12.58 1.60
N PHE A 235 -15.03 -13.08 2.84
CA PHE A 235 -14.07 -14.10 3.24
C PHE A 235 -14.39 -15.49 2.65
N GLN A 236 -15.67 -15.81 2.47
CA GLN A 236 -16.08 -16.98 1.72
C GLN A 236 -15.59 -16.91 0.28
N LEU A 237 -15.78 -15.77 -0.37
CA LEU A 237 -15.38 -15.56 -1.75
C LEU A 237 -13.85 -15.64 -1.93
N TRP A 238 -13.08 -15.10 -0.98
CA TRP A 238 -11.63 -15.24 -0.95
C TRP A 238 -11.20 -16.73 -0.99
N LYS A 239 -11.84 -17.55 -0.17
CA LYS A 239 -11.57 -18.99 -0.15
C LYS A 239 -12.08 -19.69 -1.41
N GLU A 240 -13.30 -19.41 -1.85
CA GLU A 240 -13.93 -20.03 -3.04
C GLU A 240 -13.10 -19.78 -4.31
N VAL A 241 -12.59 -18.56 -4.52
CA VAL A 241 -11.75 -18.22 -5.67
C VAL A 241 -10.48 -19.05 -5.69
N SER A 242 -9.90 -19.32 -4.51
CA SER A 242 -8.73 -20.17 -4.36
C SER A 242 -9.07 -21.65 -4.58
N ASP A 243 -10.12 -22.16 -3.94
CA ASP A 243 -10.54 -23.57 -4.02
C ASP A 243 -10.97 -23.94 -5.44
N ALA A 244 -11.60 -23.02 -6.16
CA ALA A 244 -11.98 -23.21 -7.57
C ALA A 244 -10.80 -23.11 -8.56
N GLY A 245 -9.57 -22.86 -8.09
CA GLY A 245 -8.39 -22.74 -8.92
C GLY A 245 -8.42 -21.56 -9.90
N LEU A 246 -9.18 -20.50 -9.56
CA LEU A 246 -9.27 -19.29 -10.39
C LEU A 246 -8.02 -18.41 -10.28
N ASN A 247 -7.30 -18.51 -9.17
CA ASN A 247 -6.03 -17.83 -8.96
C ASN A 247 -4.90 -18.53 -9.73
N THR A 248 -3.82 -17.77 -9.98
CA THR A 248 -2.52 -18.37 -10.33
C THR A 248 -2.05 -19.29 -9.20
N ASP A 249 -1.33 -20.35 -9.57
CA ASP A 249 -0.94 -21.40 -8.64
C ASP A 249 0.03 -20.86 -7.57
N GLY A 250 -0.07 -21.36 -6.33
CA GLY A 250 0.85 -21.05 -5.26
C GLY A 250 0.67 -19.66 -4.64
N ALA A 251 -0.54 -19.12 -4.55
CA ALA A 251 -0.81 -17.77 -4.03
C ALA A 251 -0.09 -17.48 -2.69
N ASN A 252 -0.09 -18.41 -1.73
CA ASN A 252 0.58 -18.24 -0.42
C ASN A 252 2.13 -18.24 -0.49
N SER A 253 2.73 -18.63 -1.61
CA SER A 253 4.17 -18.59 -1.85
C SER A 253 4.59 -17.54 -2.88
N THR A 254 3.61 -16.90 -3.52
CA THR A 254 3.81 -15.88 -4.54
C THR A 254 3.84 -14.50 -3.89
N ALA A 255 4.94 -13.76 -4.09
CA ALA A 255 5.05 -12.38 -3.63
C ALA A 255 4.10 -11.47 -4.43
N MET A 256 3.37 -10.58 -3.73
CA MET A 256 2.35 -9.74 -4.36
C MET A 256 2.97 -8.76 -5.35
N PHE A 257 3.93 -7.96 -4.90
CA PHE A 257 4.46 -6.84 -5.68
C PHE A 257 5.42 -7.23 -6.81
N ASN A 258 6.03 -8.40 -6.73
CA ASN A 258 6.96 -8.84 -7.77
C ASN A 258 6.33 -9.95 -8.64
N ASP A 259 6.01 -11.09 -8.02
CA ASP A 259 5.68 -12.30 -8.78
C ASP A 259 4.26 -12.27 -9.34
N ALA A 260 3.26 -11.84 -8.55
CA ALA A 260 1.87 -11.84 -9.00
C ALA A 260 1.63 -10.81 -10.12
N PHE A 261 2.23 -9.62 -10.02
CA PHE A 261 2.14 -8.63 -11.10
C PHE A 261 2.84 -9.11 -12.38
N ALA A 262 4.00 -9.78 -12.27
CA ALA A 262 4.68 -10.39 -13.42
C ALA A 262 3.85 -11.49 -14.09
N GLN A 263 3.02 -12.22 -13.34
CA GLN A 263 2.08 -13.19 -13.93
C GLN A 263 1.00 -12.52 -14.78
N PHE A 264 0.48 -11.36 -14.35
CA PHE A 264 -0.44 -10.57 -15.15
C PHE A 264 0.25 -9.96 -16.39
N GLN A 265 1.41 -9.35 -16.22
CA GLN A 265 2.21 -8.76 -17.30
C GLN A 265 2.57 -9.78 -18.38
N SER A 266 2.87 -11.02 -18.00
CA SER A 266 3.18 -12.11 -18.95
C SER A 266 1.95 -12.79 -19.55
N GLY A 267 0.73 -12.36 -19.22
CA GLY A 267 -0.51 -12.94 -19.73
C GLY A 267 -0.84 -14.31 -19.13
N LYS A 268 -0.24 -14.71 -18.00
CA LYS A 268 -0.62 -15.93 -17.27
C LYS A 268 -1.95 -15.76 -16.53
N ALA A 269 -2.31 -14.52 -16.18
CA ALA A 269 -3.58 -14.16 -15.56
C ALA A 269 -4.29 -13.08 -16.37
N ALA A 270 -5.63 -13.16 -16.40
CA ALA A 270 -6.44 -12.19 -17.13
C ALA A 270 -6.85 -10.98 -16.29
N HIS A 271 -6.90 -11.12 -14.97
CA HIS A 271 -7.26 -10.02 -14.06
C HIS A 271 -6.20 -9.89 -12.97
N MET A 272 -6.05 -8.67 -12.48
CA MET A 272 -5.16 -8.33 -11.37
C MET A 272 -5.74 -7.15 -10.59
N ILE A 273 -5.90 -7.29 -9.29
CA ILE A 273 -6.19 -6.15 -8.43
C ILE A 273 -4.87 -5.45 -8.16
N GLY A 274 -4.71 -4.23 -8.67
CA GLY A 274 -3.47 -3.49 -8.57
C GLY A 274 -3.60 -2.22 -7.72
N LEU A 275 -2.56 -1.40 -7.74
CA LEU A 275 -2.49 -0.12 -7.05
C LEU A 275 -2.53 1.05 -8.04
N MET A 276 -2.86 2.22 -7.50
CA MET A 276 -2.74 3.51 -8.18
C MET A 276 -1.94 4.53 -7.34
N SER A 277 -1.40 4.11 -6.18
CA SER A 277 -0.72 5.00 -5.23
C SER A 277 0.74 5.29 -5.62
N ASP A 278 1.66 4.93 -4.73
CA ASP A 278 3.10 5.15 -4.85
C ASP A 278 3.79 4.30 -5.94
N ILE A 279 3.06 3.32 -6.49
CA ILE A 279 3.37 2.58 -7.72
C ILE A 279 2.10 2.58 -8.57
N GLY A 280 2.12 3.26 -9.69
CA GLY A 280 1.02 3.22 -10.66
C GLY A 280 1.14 2.00 -11.56
N HIS A 281 0.61 0.85 -11.14
CA HIS A 281 0.72 -0.39 -11.92
C HIS A 281 0.18 -0.28 -13.36
N TRP A 282 -0.73 0.67 -13.62
CA TRP A 282 -1.20 0.96 -14.98
C TRP A 282 -0.05 1.28 -15.94
N LYS A 283 0.99 1.97 -15.45
CA LYS A 283 2.14 2.36 -16.25
C LYS A 283 2.96 1.15 -16.66
N ASP A 284 3.29 0.30 -15.69
CA ASP A 284 4.02 -0.95 -15.95
C ASP A 284 3.20 -1.88 -16.85
N PHE A 285 1.88 -2.00 -16.61
CA PHE A 285 1.02 -2.84 -17.43
C PHE A 285 0.92 -2.32 -18.87
N ASN A 286 0.89 -1.00 -19.08
CA ASN A 286 0.93 -0.39 -20.41
C ASN A 286 2.25 -0.69 -21.13
N GLU A 287 3.36 -0.74 -20.43
CA GLU A 287 4.67 -1.08 -21.01
C GLU A 287 4.71 -2.53 -21.51
N PHE A 288 4.23 -3.48 -20.70
CA PHE A 288 4.26 -4.91 -21.02
C PHE A 288 3.14 -5.35 -21.98
N LEU A 289 1.92 -4.87 -21.78
CA LEU A 289 0.72 -5.33 -22.52
C LEU A 289 0.32 -4.39 -23.67
N LYS A 290 0.89 -3.19 -23.74
CA LYS A 290 0.49 -2.00 -24.53
C LYS A 290 -0.81 -1.38 -24.00
N PRO A 291 -0.95 -0.04 -24.07
CA PRO A 291 -2.07 0.70 -23.46
C PRO A 291 -3.46 0.23 -23.95
N GLU A 292 -3.59 -0.14 -25.22
CA GLU A 292 -4.84 -0.63 -25.81
C GLU A 292 -5.30 -2.00 -25.28
N ASN A 293 -4.41 -2.75 -24.64
CA ASN A 293 -4.71 -4.06 -24.06
C ASN A 293 -4.90 -4.03 -22.54
N VAL A 294 -4.70 -2.89 -21.89
CA VAL A 294 -4.96 -2.72 -20.46
C VAL A 294 -6.34 -2.12 -20.26
N GLY A 295 -7.25 -2.91 -19.68
CA GLY A 295 -8.55 -2.44 -19.24
C GLY A 295 -8.59 -2.28 -17.74
N VAL A 296 -9.52 -1.45 -17.25
CA VAL A 296 -9.85 -1.28 -15.84
C VAL A 296 -11.35 -1.52 -15.68
N MET A 297 -11.72 -2.19 -14.60
CA MET A 297 -13.10 -2.39 -14.20
C MET A 297 -13.27 -2.18 -12.70
N ILE A 298 -14.47 -1.81 -12.29
CA ILE A 298 -14.87 -1.82 -10.89
C ILE A 298 -15.33 -3.23 -10.48
N ALA A 299 -15.57 -3.44 -9.18
CA ALA A 299 -16.06 -4.71 -8.67
C ALA A 299 -17.35 -5.18 -9.41
N PRO A 300 -17.45 -6.44 -9.84
CA PRO A 300 -18.72 -6.99 -10.27
C PRO A 300 -19.68 -7.12 -9.07
N VAL A 301 -20.98 -6.98 -9.30
CA VAL A 301 -22.00 -7.20 -8.26
C VAL A 301 -22.02 -8.67 -7.86
N VAL A 302 -21.74 -8.94 -6.58
CA VAL A 302 -21.80 -10.27 -5.95
C VAL A 302 -23.08 -10.41 -5.14
N THR A 303 -23.44 -9.36 -4.41
CA THR A 303 -24.63 -9.30 -3.54
C THR A 303 -25.65 -8.35 -4.13
N ASP A 304 -26.91 -8.78 -4.18
CA ASP A 304 -28.00 -7.94 -4.67
C ASP A 304 -28.09 -6.65 -3.84
N GLY A 305 -28.22 -5.53 -4.54
CA GLY A 305 -28.26 -4.21 -3.93
C GLY A 305 -26.91 -3.61 -3.55
N ALA A 306 -25.78 -4.31 -3.76
CA ALA A 306 -24.45 -3.72 -3.67
C ALA A 306 -24.27 -2.61 -4.72
N THR A 307 -23.48 -1.59 -4.39
CA THR A 307 -23.24 -0.43 -5.26
C THR A 307 -21.74 -0.37 -5.60
N PRO A 308 -21.32 -1.06 -6.67
CA PRO A 308 -19.91 -1.08 -7.07
C PRO A 308 -19.35 0.31 -7.31
N SER A 309 -18.18 0.55 -6.78
CA SER A 309 -17.38 1.77 -7.00
C SER A 309 -15.89 1.40 -6.92
N LEU A 310 -15.03 2.26 -7.42
CA LEU A 310 -13.60 2.17 -7.15
C LEU A 310 -13.34 2.77 -5.76
N PRO A 311 -13.04 1.95 -4.74
CA PRO A 311 -12.71 2.49 -3.43
C PRO A 311 -11.36 3.19 -3.49
N TYR A 312 -11.26 4.40 -2.92
CA TYR A 312 -10.00 5.11 -2.83
C TYR A 312 -9.87 5.87 -1.51
N ASP A 313 -8.63 6.18 -1.15
CA ASP A 313 -8.29 6.99 0.01
C ASP A 313 -6.95 7.70 -0.21
N GLY A 314 -6.45 8.45 0.76
CA GLY A 314 -5.07 8.91 0.76
C GLY A 314 -4.11 7.72 0.81
N GLY A 315 -3.15 7.66 -0.11
CA GLY A 315 -2.19 6.56 -0.24
C GLY A 315 -1.05 6.70 0.75
N ILE A 316 -0.05 7.46 0.36
CA ILE A 316 1.07 7.83 1.23
C ILE A 316 1.03 9.32 1.54
N GLY A 317 1.59 9.69 2.71
CA GLY A 317 1.65 11.08 3.14
C GLY A 317 2.78 11.31 4.12
N TYR A 318 3.32 12.53 4.14
CA TYR A 318 4.38 12.91 5.06
C TYR A 318 3.83 13.57 6.32
N ALA A 319 4.31 13.12 7.47
CA ALA A 319 3.99 13.59 8.81
C ALA A 319 5.19 14.24 9.48
N VAL A 320 4.94 15.12 10.44
CA VAL A 320 5.96 15.80 11.25
C VAL A 320 6.06 15.10 12.61
N ALA A 321 7.29 14.79 13.03
CA ALA A 321 7.57 14.17 14.31
C ALA A 321 7.35 15.14 15.48
N LYS A 322 6.79 14.64 16.61
CA LYS A 322 6.57 15.45 17.79
C LYS A 322 7.87 15.87 18.50
N TRP A 323 8.96 15.15 18.27
CA TRP A 323 10.29 15.45 18.83
C TRP A 323 11.12 16.39 17.96
N THR A 324 10.64 16.80 16.77
CA THR A 324 11.34 17.82 15.97
C THR A 324 11.47 19.13 16.74
N LYS A 325 12.59 19.81 16.55
CA LYS A 325 12.85 21.09 17.27
C LYS A 325 12.11 22.27 16.63
N ASP A 326 11.84 22.18 15.34
CA ASP A 326 11.13 23.20 14.58
C ASP A 326 9.99 22.57 13.74
N PRO A 327 8.81 22.42 14.36
CA PRO A 327 7.65 21.86 13.69
C PRO A 327 7.21 22.65 12.45
N LYS A 328 7.40 23.99 12.48
CA LYS A 328 7.05 24.85 11.35
C LYS A 328 7.97 24.59 10.18
N LEU A 329 9.28 24.55 10.39
CA LEU A 329 10.26 24.25 9.34
C LEU A 329 10.04 22.87 8.73
N ALA A 330 9.75 21.86 9.58
CA ALA A 330 9.42 20.51 9.12
C ALA A 330 8.11 20.49 8.32
N ALA A 331 7.09 21.25 8.72
CA ALA A 331 5.84 21.37 7.98
C ALA A 331 6.01 22.11 6.64
N ASP A 332 6.88 23.14 6.57
CA ASP A 332 7.24 23.81 5.31
C ASP A 332 7.91 22.81 4.33
N LEU A 333 8.73 21.89 4.82
CA LEU A 333 9.25 20.77 4.01
C LEU A 333 8.13 19.85 3.52
N VAL A 334 7.18 19.50 4.40
CA VAL A 334 6.01 18.66 4.02
C VAL A 334 5.21 19.35 2.91
N ARG A 335 5.03 20.67 2.96
CA ARG A 335 4.38 21.44 1.89
C ARG A 335 5.15 21.41 0.58
N SER A 336 6.47 21.48 0.62
CA SER A 336 7.30 21.34 -0.59
C SER A 336 7.25 19.91 -1.16
N LEU A 337 7.17 18.90 -0.31
CA LEU A 337 6.94 17.49 -0.71
C LEU A 337 5.56 17.27 -1.34
N THR A 338 4.60 18.16 -1.09
CA THR A 338 3.26 18.12 -1.69
C THR A 338 3.01 19.25 -2.68
N SER A 339 4.07 19.91 -3.16
CA SER A 339 3.94 20.95 -4.21
C SER A 339 3.49 20.31 -5.53
N THR A 340 2.70 21.06 -6.33
CA THR A 340 2.18 20.56 -7.62
C THR A 340 3.30 20.08 -8.54
N ASP A 341 4.42 20.82 -8.64
CA ASP A 341 5.55 20.46 -9.48
C ASP A 341 6.23 19.15 -9.04
N ALA A 342 6.36 18.94 -7.72
CA ALA A 342 6.91 17.70 -7.18
C ALA A 342 5.97 16.51 -7.45
N LEU A 343 4.68 16.66 -7.13
CA LEU A 343 3.68 15.61 -7.32
C LEU A 343 3.48 15.26 -8.81
N ALA A 344 3.49 16.27 -9.71
CA ALA A 344 3.41 16.03 -11.15
C ALA A 344 4.60 15.20 -11.67
N SER A 345 5.82 15.43 -11.12
CA SER A 345 6.96 14.59 -11.50
C SER A 345 6.88 13.17 -10.96
N PHE A 346 6.30 12.97 -9.78
CA PHE A 346 6.08 11.63 -9.23
C PHE A 346 5.06 10.85 -10.06
N TYR A 347 3.97 11.52 -10.48
CA TYR A 347 3.03 10.95 -11.43
C TYR A 347 3.71 10.56 -12.75
N ALA A 348 4.50 11.48 -13.34
CA ALA A 348 5.17 11.23 -14.62
C ALA A 348 6.16 10.06 -14.56
N ASP A 349 6.94 9.94 -13.48
CA ASP A 349 8.01 8.94 -13.38
C ASP A 349 7.52 7.61 -12.82
N ALA A 350 6.70 7.61 -11.75
CA ALA A 350 6.21 6.41 -11.07
C ALA A 350 4.79 5.99 -11.49
N GLY A 351 4.04 6.82 -12.22
CA GLY A 351 2.62 6.58 -12.49
C GLY A 351 1.71 6.74 -11.27
N ALA A 352 2.23 7.26 -10.16
CA ALA A 352 1.49 7.45 -8.92
C ALA A 352 0.37 8.49 -9.09
N ILE A 353 -0.87 8.13 -8.83
CA ILE A 353 -1.98 9.10 -8.89
C ILE A 353 -1.82 10.08 -7.73
N ALA A 354 -1.45 11.30 -8.07
CA ALA A 354 -1.18 12.35 -7.09
C ALA A 354 -2.43 12.75 -6.30
N SER A 355 -2.23 13.17 -5.05
CA SER A 355 -3.29 13.78 -4.24
C SER A 355 -3.72 15.14 -4.78
N ASP A 356 -2.87 15.83 -5.54
CA ASP A 356 -3.16 17.11 -6.17
C ASP A 356 -4.12 16.92 -7.35
N THR A 357 -5.35 17.36 -7.16
CA THR A 357 -6.44 17.20 -8.14
C THR A 357 -6.35 18.14 -9.35
N THR A 358 -5.38 19.04 -9.36
CA THR A 358 -5.13 19.97 -10.49
C THR A 358 -4.17 19.40 -11.53
N ILE A 359 -3.49 18.28 -11.22
CA ILE A 359 -2.56 17.63 -12.15
C ILE A 359 -3.34 16.95 -13.28
N ASP A 360 -2.99 17.31 -14.51
CA ASP A 360 -3.59 16.71 -15.69
C ASP A 360 -3.05 15.28 -15.91
N VAL A 361 -3.95 14.29 -15.83
CA VAL A 361 -3.66 12.87 -16.06
C VAL A 361 -4.24 12.34 -17.37
N SER A 362 -4.81 13.21 -18.22
CA SER A 362 -5.52 12.84 -19.44
C SER A 362 -4.65 12.13 -20.49
N THR A 363 -3.34 12.36 -20.46
CA THR A 363 -2.37 11.79 -21.41
C THR A 363 -1.92 10.36 -21.08
N ALA A 364 -2.31 9.83 -19.92
CA ALA A 364 -1.83 8.52 -19.43
C ALA A 364 -2.50 7.29 -20.09
N GLY A 365 -3.50 7.51 -20.93
CA GLY A 365 -4.19 6.47 -21.66
C GLY A 365 -5.51 5.99 -21.04
N PRO A 366 -6.20 5.02 -21.68
CA PRO A 366 -7.57 4.64 -21.33
C PRO A 366 -7.76 4.12 -19.91
N ALA A 367 -6.79 3.36 -19.39
CA ALA A 367 -6.87 2.79 -18.05
C ALA A 367 -6.92 3.89 -16.98
N VAL A 368 -6.06 4.91 -17.07
CA VAL A 368 -6.04 6.03 -16.11
C VAL A 368 -7.28 6.90 -16.27
N ALA A 369 -7.75 7.15 -17.49
CA ALA A 369 -8.99 7.87 -17.73
C ALA A 369 -10.18 7.20 -17.02
N THR A 370 -10.27 5.87 -17.07
CA THR A 370 -11.28 5.10 -16.33
C THR A 370 -11.10 5.24 -14.81
N ILE A 371 -9.88 5.07 -14.29
CA ILE A 371 -9.59 5.24 -12.86
C ILE A 371 -10.06 6.62 -12.38
N VAL A 372 -9.65 7.69 -13.06
CA VAL A 372 -9.98 9.07 -12.65
C VAL A 372 -11.49 9.35 -12.73
N ALA A 373 -12.17 8.78 -13.73
CA ALA A 373 -13.64 8.90 -13.81
C ALA A 373 -14.33 8.22 -12.63
N ASP A 374 -13.85 7.04 -12.24
CA ASP A 374 -14.42 6.23 -11.15
C ASP A 374 -14.13 6.83 -9.77
N LEU A 375 -13.02 7.57 -9.60
CA LEU A 375 -12.71 8.28 -8.34
C LEU A 375 -13.79 9.27 -7.91
N LYS A 376 -14.54 9.86 -8.85
CA LYS A 376 -15.58 10.84 -8.55
C LYS A 376 -16.74 10.27 -7.71
N SER A 377 -16.95 8.97 -7.76
CA SER A 377 -18.00 8.26 -7.00
C SER A 377 -17.41 7.36 -5.91
N GLY A 378 -16.09 7.43 -5.69
CA GLY A 378 -15.38 6.53 -4.80
C GLY A 378 -15.72 6.73 -3.33
N LYS A 379 -15.57 5.65 -2.57
CA LYS A 379 -15.68 5.60 -1.11
C LYS A 379 -14.32 5.21 -0.53
N PRO A 380 -14.03 5.51 0.76
CA PRO A 380 -12.81 5.03 1.40
C PRO A 380 -12.67 3.50 1.30
N ALA A 381 -11.45 3.01 1.12
CA ALA A 381 -11.19 1.59 1.04
C ALA A 381 -11.43 0.89 2.40
N LEU A 382 -12.03 -0.29 2.38
CA LEU A 382 -12.46 -0.98 3.61
C LEU A 382 -11.29 -1.27 4.58
N HIS A 383 -10.11 -1.66 4.07
CA HIS A 383 -8.95 -1.98 4.91
C HIS A 383 -8.40 -0.75 5.65
N VAL A 384 -8.58 0.45 5.10
CA VAL A 384 -8.11 1.71 5.72
C VAL A 384 -8.80 1.98 7.05
N ALA A 385 -10.02 1.48 7.25
CA ALA A 385 -10.75 1.58 8.52
C ALA A 385 -10.18 0.71 9.65
N LEU A 386 -9.32 -0.27 9.34
CA LEU A 386 -8.78 -1.23 10.31
C LEU A 386 -7.53 -0.70 11.02
N SER A 387 -7.27 -1.21 12.24
CA SER A 387 -6.01 -1.01 12.92
C SER A 387 -4.89 -1.84 12.28
N SER A 388 -3.63 -1.44 12.46
CA SER A 388 -2.47 -2.20 11.99
C SER A 388 -2.49 -3.63 12.52
N LYS A 389 -2.83 -3.82 13.78
CA LYS A 389 -2.93 -5.14 14.42
C LYS A 389 -3.98 -6.04 13.75
N THR A 390 -5.13 -5.49 13.41
CA THR A 390 -6.20 -6.23 12.75
C THR A 390 -5.82 -6.58 11.31
N ILE A 391 -5.14 -5.67 10.60
CA ILE A 391 -4.60 -5.90 9.26
C ILE A 391 -3.59 -7.06 9.27
N ASP A 392 -2.65 -7.07 10.21
CA ASP A 392 -1.65 -8.13 10.33
C ASP A 392 -2.28 -9.49 10.65
N LEU A 393 -3.30 -9.52 11.52
CA LEU A 393 -4.05 -10.74 11.81
C LEU A 393 -4.83 -11.23 10.59
N MET A 394 -5.49 -10.31 9.87
CA MET A 394 -6.24 -10.63 8.65
C MET A 394 -5.32 -11.24 7.58
N GLY A 395 -4.10 -10.73 7.43
CA GLY A 395 -3.10 -11.30 6.52
C GLY A 395 -2.78 -12.75 6.85
N ARG A 396 -2.48 -13.06 8.12
CA ARG A 396 -2.20 -14.45 8.55
C ARG A 396 -3.40 -15.37 8.36
N LEU A 397 -4.59 -14.90 8.72
CA LEU A 397 -5.82 -15.70 8.56
C LEU A 397 -6.17 -15.92 7.08
N SER A 398 -5.88 -14.98 6.20
CA SER A 398 -6.08 -15.15 4.76
C SER A 398 -5.24 -16.29 4.17
N GLN A 399 -4.00 -16.45 4.65
CA GLN A 399 -3.13 -17.57 4.29
C GLN A 399 -3.68 -18.90 4.81
N GLN A 400 -4.19 -18.91 6.05
CA GLN A 400 -4.79 -20.08 6.68
C GLN A 400 -6.11 -20.49 6.01
N LEU A 401 -6.90 -19.55 5.52
CA LEU A 401 -8.10 -19.82 4.73
C LEU A 401 -7.77 -20.54 3.42
N ILE A 402 -6.74 -20.05 2.68
CA ILE A 402 -6.27 -20.70 1.45
C ILE A 402 -5.73 -22.11 1.72
N SER A 403 -4.99 -22.30 2.82
CA SER A 403 -4.47 -23.63 3.18
C SER A 403 -5.50 -24.56 3.84
N GLY A 404 -6.71 -24.07 4.14
CA GLY A 404 -7.75 -24.83 4.83
C GLY A 404 -7.48 -25.06 6.32
N SER A 405 -6.50 -24.36 6.92
CA SER A 405 -6.12 -24.52 8.33
C SER A 405 -7.05 -23.78 9.30
N VAL A 406 -7.92 -22.92 8.80
CA VAL A 406 -8.94 -22.20 9.55
C VAL A 406 -10.22 -22.11 8.72
N THR A 407 -11.37 -22.14 9.37
CA THR A 407 -12.66 -21.89 8.74
C THR A 407 -12.95 -20.38 8.67
N VAL A 408 -13.86 -19.98 7.78
CA VAL A 408 -14.29 -18.58 7.67
C VAL A 408 -14.86 -18.07 9.00
N ASP A 409 -15.70 -18.85 9.65
CA ASP A 409 -16.33 -18.46 10.93
C ASP A 409 -15.30 -18.29 12.05
N GLU A 410 -14.29 -19.16 12.13
CA GLU A 410 -13.19 -19.02 13.09
C GLU A 410 -12.31 -17.79 12.80
N ALA A 411 -12.01 -17.55 11.52
CA ALA A 411 -11.24 -16.37 11.12
C ALA A 411 -11.97 -15.06 11.48
N LEU A 412 -13.26 -14.97 11.16
CA LEU A 412 -14.08 -13.81 11.50
C LEU A 412 -14.23 -13.59 13.00
N LYS A 413 -14.36 -14.67 13.78
CA LYS A 413 -14.39 -14.59 15.25
C LYS A 413 -13.08 -14.02 15.82
N GLN A 414 -11.92 -14.45 15.29
CA GLN A 414 -10.62 -13.94 15.71
C GLN A 414 -10.44 -12.46 15.33
N LEU A 415 -10.88 -12.06 14.13
CA LEU A 415 -10.83 -10.68 13.67
C LEU A 415 -11.73 -9.77 14.53
N ALA A 416 -12.96 -10.21 14.81
CA ALA A 416 -13.88 -9.50 15.70
C ALA A 416 -13.28 -9.28 17.12
N ALA A 417 -12.55 -10.27 17.63
CA ALA A 417 -11.87 -10.15 18.93
C ALA A 417 -10.68 -9.19 18.90
N SER A 418 -9.99 -9.08 17.75
CA SER A 418 -8.84 -8.18 17.56
C SER A 418 -9.25 -6.73 17.32
N ASP A 419 -10.38 -6.49 16.68
CA ASP A 419 -10.88 -5.18 16.23
C ASP A 419 -11.70 -4.44 17.28
N LYS A 420 -11.67 -4.85 18.53
CA LYS A 420 -12.32 -4.11 19.61
C LYS A 420 -11.62 -2.78 19.80
N PRO A 421 -12.36 -1.66 19.96
CA PRO A 421 -11.77 -0.40 20.38
C PRO A 421 -11.04 -0.61 21.71
N ALA A 422 -9.83 -0.05 21.80
CA ALA A 422 -9.04 -0.06 23.04
C ALA A 422 -9.70 0.82 24.11
#